data_c6f1b8f98a51491c67cab66c4052a524
#
_entry.id   c6f1b8f98a51491c67cab66c4052a524
#
_cell.length_a   1.000
_cell.length_b   1.000
_cell.length_c   1.000
_cell.angle_alpha   90.00
_cell.angle_beta   90.00
_cell.angle_gamma   90.00
#
_symmetry.space_group_name_H-M   'P 1'
#
loop_
_entity.id
_entity.type
_entity.pdbx_description
1 polymer ?
#
loop_
_entity_poly.entity_id
_entity_poly.type
_entity_poly.pdbx_seq_one_letter_code
_entity_poly.pdbx_strand_id
1 'polypeptide(L)'
;MNLYYLIGNTADINESVLLSSLPDARRRTMERRPRTDRIVSAAAAQLLRYALHDAGMGAFCDAPMVWEGKPHFADPPIPLYFNFSHTAEKTGGAFAAAVLLSCGGEVGVDCEIPHPLHNREAMVQRIFTEAERTYLQTHGPHAFFDLWCAKEAYMKWTGEGFSRPMSRISVDLEQGFAESDGRRCAMYTGVFGGCVLACAAERIVDITETAVSPLQLQRFCKGEEQ
;
A
#
# COMPACT_ATOMS: atom_id res chain seq x y z
N MET A 1 -2.82 4.84 14.22
CA MET A 1 -3.09 4.33 12.84
C MET A 1 -2.92 2.83 12.81
N ASN A 2 -3.66 2.13 11.97
CA ASN A 2 -3.59 0.68 11.87
C ASN A 2 -3.07 0.29 10.48
N LEU A 3 -1.93 -0.36 10.45
CA LEU A 3 -1.30 -0.94 9.26
C LEU A 3 -1.59 -2.44 9.21
N TYR A 4 -2.28 -2.86 8.17
CA TYR A 4 -2.50 -4.27 7.86
C TYR A 4 -1.68 -4.65 6.64
N TYR A 5 -1.01 -5.80 6.70
CA TYR A 5 -0.26 -6.30 5.57
C TYR A 5 -0.44 -7.80 5.38
N LEU A 6 -0.40 -8.20 4.13
CA LEU A 6 -0.52 -9.57 3.66
C LEU A 6 0.66 -9.87 2.75
N ILE A 7 1.39 -10.92 3.05
CA ILE A 7 2.48 -11.41 2.20
C ILE A 7 2.23 -12.89 1.97
N GLY A 8 2.32 -13.33 0.72
CA GLY A 8 2.03 -14.70 0.36
C GLY A 8 2.43 -15.09 -1.06
N ASN A 9 1.97 -16.25 -1.47
CA ASN A 9 2.12 -16.71 -2.83
C ASN A 9 0.75 -16.84 -3.50
N THR A 10 0.64 -16.45 -4.77
CA THR A 10 -0.61 -16.53 -5.52
C THR A 10 -1.10 -17.97 -5.69
N ALA A 11 -0.21 -18.97 -5.53
CA ALA A 11 -0.59 -20.39 -5.53
C ALA A 11 -1.41 -20.78 -4.29
N ASP A 12 -1.24 -20.06 -3.16
CA ASP A 12 -1.96 -20.32 -1.91
C ASP A 12 -3.34 -19.65 -1.87
N ILE A 13 -3.68 -18.92 -2.93
CA ILE A 13 -4.91 -18.13 -3.02
C ILE A 13 -5.93 -18.82 -3.93
N ASN A 14 -7.11 -19.06 -3.38
CA ASN A 14 -8.28 -19.37 -4.17
C ASN A 14 -8.93 -18.08 -4.69
N GLU A 15 -8.70 -17.78 -5.97
CA GLU A 15 -9.18 -16.56 -6.62
C GLU A 15 -10.71 -16.41 -6.51
N SER A 16 -11.47 -17.50 -6.67
CA SER A 16 -12.93 -17.45 -6.61
C SER A 16 -13.45 -17.06 -5.23
N VAL A 17 -12.75 -17.43 -4.16
CA VAL A 17 -13.08 -17.04 -2.78
C VAL A 17 -12.88 -15.52 -2.59
N LEU A 18 -11.77 -14.98 -3.08
CA LEU A 18 -11.54 -13.53 -2.97
C LEU A 18 -12.54 -12.72 -3.78
N LEU A 19 -12.91 -13.19 -4.98
CA LEU A 19 -13.80 -12.46 -5.87
C LEU A 19 -15.28 -12.57 -5.45
N SER A 20 -15.72 -13.67 -4.85
CA SER A 20 -17.14 -13.92 -4.54
C SER A 20 -17.75 -12.90 -3.59
N SER A 21 -16.98 -12.40 -2.66
CA SER A 21 -17.41 -11.43 -1.64
C SER A 21 -17.13 -9.97 -1.99
N LEU A 22 -16.59 -9.69 -3.20
CA LEU A 22 -16.42 -8.31 -3.68
C LEU A 22 -17.68 -7.81 -4.39
N PRO A 23 -18.00 -6.51 -4.28
CA PRO A 23 -19.06 -5.88 -5.05
C PRO A 23 -18.87 -6.08 -6.56
N ASP A 24 -19.96 -6.27 -7.30
CA ASP A 24 -19.95 -6.51 -8.75
C ASP A 24 -19.17 -5.46 -9.54
N ALA A 25 -19.35 -4.20 -9.19
CA ALA A 25 -18.62 -3.10 -9.83
C ALA A 25 -17.09 -3.29 -9.69
N ARG A 26 -16.61 -3.72 -8.53
CA ARG A 26 -15.19 -3.97 -8.29
C ARG A 26 -14.70 -5.20 -9.04
N ARG A 27 -15.47 -6.31 -9.06
CA ARG A 27 -15.12 -7.51 -9.82
C ARG A 27 -14.92 -7.22 -11.31
N ARG A 28 -15.83 -6.48 -11.93
CA ARG A 28 -15.77 -6.09 -13.35
C ARG A 28 -14.49 -5.34 -13.71
N THR A 29 -13.95 -4.52 -12.81
CA THR A 29 -12.69 -3.80 -13.04
C THR A 29 -11.46 -4.74 -13.12
N MET A 30 -11.60 -5.96 -12.62
CA MET A 30 -10.51 -6.95 -12.56
C MET A 30 -10.59 -8.00 -13.66
N GLU A 31 -11.78 -8.24 -14.26
CA GLU A 31 -12.02 -9.33 -15.22
C GLU A 31 -11.04 -9.39 -16.40
N ARG A 32 -10.59 -8.22 -16.87
CA ARG A 32 -9.68 -8.12 -18.03
C ARG A 32 -8.20 -8.16 -17.66
N ARG A 33 -7.88 -8.25 -16.37
CA ARG A 33 -6.47 -8.27 -15.91
C ARG A 33 -5.90 -9.68 -15.98
N PRO A 34 -4.58 -9.84 -16.15
CA PRO A 34 -3.90 -11.11 -15.95
C PRO A 34 -4.24 -11.74 -14.59
N ARG A 35 -4.21 -13.08 -14.48
CA ARG A 35 -4.61 -13.79 -13.26
C ARG A 35 -3.87 -13.30 -12.02
N THR A 36 -2.56 -13.11 -12.09
CA THR A 36 -1.76 -12.60 -10.98
C THR A 36 -2.26 -11.22 -10.50
N ASP A 37 -2.46 -10.28 -11.44
CA ASP A 37 -2.94 -8.94 -11.12
C ASP A 37 -4.36 -8.96 -10.52
N ARG A 38 -5.22 -9.88 -10.97
CA ARG A 38 -6.56 -10.06 -10.39
C ARG A 38 -6.48 -10.53 -8.94
N ILE A 39 -5.67 -11.58 -8.68
CA ILE A 39 -5.49 -12.12 -7.33
C ILE A 39 -4.98 -11.03 -6.39
N VAL A 40 -3.93 -10.32 -6.77
CA VAL A 40 -3.29 -9.32 -5.92
C VAL A 40 -4.20 -8.12 -5.67
N SER A 41 -4.89 -7.65 -6.71
CA SER A 41 -5.89 -6.57 -6.57
C SER A 41 -7.09 -6.99 -5.72
N ALA A 42 -7.54 -8.25 -5.84
CA ALA A 42 -8.62 -8.79 -5.03
C ALA A 42 -8.16 -8.96 -3.57
N ALA A 43 -6.96 -9.46 -3.34
CA ALA A 43 -6.37 -9.60 -2.01
C ALA A 43 -6.26 -8.24 -1.30
N ALA A 44 -5.80 -7.19 -1.98
CA ALA A 44 -5.75 -5.83 -1.41
C ALA A 44 -7.15 -5.28 -1.06
N ALA A 45 -8.15 -5.52 -1.92
CA ALA A 45 -9.53 -5.10 -1.65
C ALA A 45 -10.15 -5.87 -0.46
N GLN A 46 -9.88 -7.17 -0.34
CA GLN A 46 -10.33 -7.97 0.79
C GLN A 46 -9.58 -7.64 2.07
N LEU A 47 -8.28 -7.32 1.97
CA LEU A 47 -7.49 -6.86 3.11
C LEU A 47 -8.06 -5.55 3.68
N LEU A 48 -8.54 -4.63 2.84
CA LEU A 48 -9.24 -3.43 3.30
C LEU A 48 -10.52 -3.80 4.08
N ARG A 49 -11.32 -4.74 3.58
CA ARG A 49 -12.54 -5.20 4.28
C ARG A 49 -12.22 -5.89 5.59
N TYR A 50 -11.19 -6.74 5.60
CA TYR A 50 -10.68 -7.37 6.82
C TYR A 50 -10.23 -6.32 7.83
N ALA A 51 -9.41 -5.36 7.42
CA ALA A 51 -8.89 -4.30 8.26
C ALA A 51 -10.01 -3.44 8.89
N LEU A 52 -11.05 -3.12 8.10
CA LEU A 52 -12.23 -2.41 8.60
C LEU A 52 -13.00 -3.22 9.64
N HIS A 53 -13.16 -4.52 9.41
CA HIS A 53 -13.84 -5.40 10.34
C HIS A 53 -13.06 -5.55 11.65
N ASP A 54 -11.76 -5.86 11.56
CA ASP A 54 -10.86 -6.04 12.71
C ASP A 54 -10.72 -4.76 13.55
N ALA A 55 -10.73 -3.59 12.91
CA ALA A 55 -10.72 -2.30 13.58
C ALA A 55 -12.08 -1.88 14.20
N GLY A 56 -13.10 -2.75 14.18
CA GLY A 56 -14.45 -2.45 14.68
C GLY A 56 -15.26 -1.52 13.78
N MET A 57 -14.84 -1.36 12.53
CA MET A 57 -15.44 -0.48 11.51
C MET A 57 -16.18 -1.28 10.42
N GLY A 58 -16.69 -2.47 10.75
CA GLY A 58 -17.32 -3.37 9.78
C GLY A 58 -18.49 -2.76 8.99
N ALA A 59 -19.19 -1.76 9.54
CA ALA A 59 -20.23 -1.02 8.83
C ALA A 59 -19.72 -0.31 7.56
N PHE A 60 -18.42 -0.06 7.44
CA PHE A 60 -17.81 0.54 6.25
C PHE A 60 -17.52 -0.48 5.13
N CYS A 61 -17.58 -1.78 5.41
CA CYS A 61 -17.28 -2.79 4.39
C CYS A 61 -18.17 -2.72 3.15
N ASP A 62 -19.42 -2.26 3.32
CA ASP A 62 -20.40 -2.12 2.26
C ASP A 62 -20.77 -0.63 1.99
N ALA A 63 -20.03 0.30 2.62
CA ALA A 63 -20.25 1.73 2.40
C ALA A 63 -19.88 2.14 0.97
N PRO A 64 -20.63 3.10 0.38
CA PRO A 64 -20.32 3.61 -0.95
C PRO A 64 -18.91 4.21 -1.02
N MET A 65 -18.17 3.81 -2.04
CA MET A 65 -16.81 4.31 -2.29
C MET A 65 -16.74 5.06 -3.61
N VAL A 66 -16.02 6.18 -3.59
CA VAL A 66 -15.59 6.90 -4.80
C VAL A 66 -14.24 6.36 -5.22
N TRP A 67 -14.13 5.95 -6.49
CA TRP A 67 -12.93 5.34 -7.07
C TRP A 67 -12.19 6.27 -8.03
N GLU A 68 -12.74 7.45 -8.30
CA GLU A 68 -12.08 8.46 -9.13
C GLU A 68 -11.01 9.18 -8.30
N GLY A 69 -9.78 9.20 -8.80
CA GLY A 69 -8.64 9.71 -8.06
C GLY A 69 -8.21 8.77 -6.92
N LYS A 70 -7.94 9.33 -5.76
CA LYS A 70 -7.64 8.56 -4.55
C LYS A 70 -8.93 7.95 -3.98
N PRO A 71 -9.02 6.62 -3.83
CA PRO A 71 -10.22 5.99 -3.29
C PRO A 71 -10.57 6.51 -1.88
N HIS A 72 -11.86 6.81 -1.67
CA HIS A 72 -12.37 7.28 -0.38
C HIS A 72 -13.85 6.90 -0.21
N PHE A 73 -14.35 6.92 1.03
CA PHE A 73 -15.79 6.74 1.30
C PHE A 73 -16.56 7.99 0.89
N ALA A 74 -17.71 7.82 0.25
CA ALA A 74 -18.51 8.93 -0.30
C ALA A 74 -19.12 9.84 0.77
N ASP A 75 -19.60 9.25 1.88
CA ASP A 75 -20.22 9.97 2.99
C ASP A 75 -20.04 9.17 4.29
N PRO A 76 -18.82 9.16 4.86
CA PRO A 76 -18.55 8.37 6.05
C PRO A 76 -19.17 9.00 7.29
N PRO A 77 -19.84 8.22 8.16
CA PRO A 77 -20.47 8.71 9.39
C PRO A 77 -19.46 9.25 10.41
N ILE A 78 -18.20 8.85 10.29
CA ILE A 78 -17.07 9.37 11.04
C ILE A 78 -15.91 9.60 10.06
N PRO A 79 -14.98 10.53 10.35
CA PRO A 79 -13.77 10.67 9.54
C PRO A 79 -12.98 9.37 9.52
N LEU A 80 -12.91 8.74 8.37
CA LEU A 80 -12.11 7.54 8.14
C LEU A 80 -11.38 7.66 6.82
N TYR A 81 -10.08 7.67 6.90
CA TYR A 81 -9.15 7.74 5.78
C TYR A 81 -8.46 6.40 5.62
N PHE A 82 -8.24 6.00 4.40
CA PHE A 82 -7.49 4.80 4.11
C PHE A 82 -6.67 4.96 2.83
N ASN A 83 -5.66 4.14 2.74
CA ASN A 83 -4.96 3.90 1.50
C ASN A 83 -4.54 2.43 1.44
N PHE A 84 -4.33 1.91 0.24
CA PHE A 84 -3.84 0.56 0.04
C PHE A 84 -2.85 0.50 -1.12
N SER A 85 -1.96 -0.48 -1.04
CA SER A 85 -1.01 -0.82 -2.09
C SER A 85 -0.95 -2.33 -2.27
N HIS A 86 -0.45 -2.75 -3.41
CA HIS A 86 -0.14 -4.14 -3.68
C HIS A 86 0.95 -4.26 -4.73
N THR A 87 1.73 -5.31 -4.63
CA THR A 87 2.78 -5.68 -5.57
C THR A 87 2.83 -7.19 -5.75
N ALA A 88 3.38 -7.65 -6.87
CA ALA A 88 3.65 -9.06 -7.12
C ALA A 88 4.94 -9.23 -7.91
N GLU A 89 5.64 -10.31 -7.63
CA GLU A 89 6.75 -10.73 -8.47
C GLU A 89 6.26 -11.13 -9.86
N LYS A 90 7.02 -10.74 -10.88
CA LYS A 90 6.74 -11.14 -12.28
C LYS A 90 6.89 -12.65 -12.50
N THR A 91 7.77 -13.27 -11.72
CA THR A 91 8.08 -14.70 -11.77
C THR A 91 8.16 -15.22 -10.32
N GLY A 92 7.58 -16.37 -10.02
CA GLY A 92 7.66 -16.96 -8.67
C GLY A 92 6.40 -16.86 -7.84
N GLY A 93 5.48 -15.95 -8.19
CA GLY A 93 4.14 -15.86 -7.60
C GLY A 93 4.07 -15.21 -6.22
N ALA A 94 5.18 -14.73 -5.64
CA ALA A 94 5.13 -13.97 -4.40
C ALA A 94 4.39 -12.66 -4.63
N PHE A 95 3.60 -12.25 -3.63
CA PHE A 95 2.89 -10.98 -3.65
C PHE A 95 2.78 -10.38 -2.25
N ALA A 96 2.55 -9.09 -2.22
CA ALA A 96 2.23 -8.36 -0.99
C ALA A 96 1.06 -7.39 -1.23
N ALA A 97 0.30 -7.16 -0.18
CA ALA A 97 -0.70 -6.10 -0.10
C ALA A 97 -0.60 -5.41 1.25
N ALA A 98 -0.88 -4.12 1.28
CA ALA A 98 -0.90 -3.32 2.49
C ALA A 98 -2.11 -2.39 2.51
N VAL A 99 -2.67 -2.17 3.70
CA VAL A 99 -3.76 -1.23 3.99
C VAL A 99 -3.37 -0.39 5.18
N LEU A 100 -3.50 0.91 5.08
CA LEU A 100 -3.34 1.85 6.19
C LEU A 100 -4.67 2.54 6.47
N LEU A 101 -5.14 2.46 7.73
CA LEU A 101 -6.35 3.11 8.22
C LEU A 101 -6.00 4.24 9.19
N SER A 102 -6.72 5.36 9.11
CA SER A 102 -6.57 6.51 10.00
C SER A 102 -7.89 7.23 10.22
N CYS A 103 -8.15 7.66 11.46
CA CYS A 103 -9.23 8.60 11.78
C CYS A 103 -8.71 10.05 11.92
N GLY A 104 -7.39 10.26 11.81
CA GLY A 104 -6.75 11.56 12.07
C GLY A 104 -6.40 12.38 10.84
N GLY A 105 -6.69 11.88 9.62
CA GLY A 105 -6.39 12.59 8.37
C GLY A 105 -5.89 11.64 7.27
N GLU A 106 -5.61 12.24 6.12
CA GLU A 106 -5.14 11.56 4.92
C GLU A 106 -3.89 10.69 5.17
N VAL A 107 -3.84 9.56 4.52
CA VAL A 107 -2.73 8.59 4.61
C VAL A 107 -2.31 8.11 3.23
N GLY A 108 -1.07 7.68 3.12
CA GLY A 108 -0.56 6.98 1.96
C GLY A 108 0.21 5.74 2.40
N VAL A 109 0.10 4.66 1.67
CA VAL A 109 0.88 3.44 1.88
C VAL A 109 1.38 2.90 0.55
N ASP A 110 2.63 2.45 0.55
CA ASP A 110 3.19 1.71 -0.57
C ASP A 110 3.92 0.47 -0.09
N CYS A 111 3.96 -0.56 -0.96
CA CYS A 111 4.67 -1.79 -0.68
C CYS A 111 5.31 -2.36 -1.94
N GLU A 112 6.55 -2.85 -1.81
CA GLU A 112 7.29 -3.46 -2.91
C GLU A 112 8.06 -4.70 -2.45
N ILE A 113 8.06 -5.72 -3.30
CA ILE A 113 8.96 -6.86 -3.16
C ILE A 113 10.25 -6.52 -3.92
N PRO A 114 11.39 -6.37 -3.23
CA PRO A 114 12.65 -6.04 -3.88
C PRO A 114 13.01 -7.05 -4.97
N HIS A 115 13.35 -6.53 -6.15
CA HIS A 115 13.70 -7.34 -7.32
C HIS A 115 14.82 -6.67 -8.13
N PRO A 116 15.53 -7.40 -8.99
CA PRO A 116 16.52 -6.80 -9.87
C PRO A 116 15.91 -5.74 -10.79
N LEU A 117 16.52 -4.57 -10.83
CA LEU A 117 16.06 -3.44 -11.63
C LEU A 117 16.89 -3.31 -12.91
N HIS A 118 16.22 -3.34 -14.06
CA HIS A 118 16.84 -2.94 -15.31
C HIS A 118 17.05 -1.42 -15.31
N ASN A 119 18.23 -0.96 -15.70
CA ASN A 119 18.58 0.48 -15.76
C ASN A 119 18.49 1.20 -14.40
N ARG A 120 18.81 0.52 -13.29
CA ARG A 120 18.75 1.08 -11.92
C ARG A 120 19.46 2.44 -11.82
N GLU A 121 20.66 2.59 -12.41
CA GLU A 121 21.42 3.84 -12.37
C GLU A 121 20.66 5.01 -13.02
N ALA A 122 20.07 4.79 -14.20
CA ALA A 122 19.26 5.80 -14.86
C ALA A 122 18.01 6.18 -14.05
N MET A 123 17.39 5.22 -13.38
CA MET A 123 16.28 5.46 -12.46
C MET A 123 16.74 6.31 -11.27
N VAL A 124 17.87 5.96 -10.66
CA VAL A 124 18.45 6.70 -9.52
C VAL A 124 18.69 8.16 -9.90
N GLN A 125 19.30 8.44 -11.06
CA GLN A 125 19.57 9.79 -11.51
C GLN A 125 18.29 10.60 -11.80
N ARG A 126 17.25 9.94 -12.29
CA ARG A 126 16.00 10.61 -12.67
C ARG A 126 15.05 10.86 -11.51
N ILE A 127 15.06 9.98 -10.50
CA ILE A 127 14.03 9.92 -9.45
C ILE A 127 14.50 10.53 -8.13
N PHE A 128 15.76 10.28 -7.76
CA PHE A 128 16.26 10.65 -6.44
C PHE A 128 17.02 11.97 -6.43
N THR A 129 16.85 12.72 -5.34
CA THR A 129 17.60 13.94 -5.06
C THR A 129 19.08 13.61 -4.79
N GLU A 130 19.94 14.63 -4.72
CA GLU A 130 21.35 14.42 -4.43
C GLU A 130 21.57 13.81 -3.03
N ALA A 131 20.84 14.28 -2.03
CA ALA A 131 20.88 13.75 -0.67
C ALA A 131 20.47 12.26 -0.62
N GLU A 132 19.39 11.90 -1.34
CA GLU A 132 18.94 10.50 -1.43
C GLU A 132 19.92 9.61 -2.19
N ARG A 133 20.60 10.13 -3.21
CA ARG A 133 21.68 9.38 -3.88
C ARG A 133 22.86 9.11 -2.97
N THR A 134 23.21 10.07 -2.10
CA THR A 134 24.21 9.89 -1.06
C THR A 134 23.76 8.81 -0.06
N TYR A 135 22.50 8.86 0.37
CA TYR A 135 21.90 7.82 1.22
C TYR A 135 22.00 6.43 0.59
N LEU A 136 21.69 6.29 -0.71
CA LEU A 136 21.82 5.02 -1.44
C LEU A 136 23.26 4.48 -1.48
N GLN A 137 24.27 5.36 -1.55
CA GLN A 137 25.68 4.95 -1.53
C GLN A 137 26.11 4.40 -0.18
N THR A 138 25.58 4.95 0.90
CA THR A 138 25.94 4.56 2.27
C THR A 138 25.14 3.35 2.77
N HIS A 139 23.88 3.20 2.37
CA HIS A 139 22.95 2.14 2.84
C HIS A 139 22.81 0.95 1.89
N GLY A 140 23.44 1.03 0.72
CA GLY A 140 23.51 -0.07 -0.23
C GLY A 140 22.25 -0.26 -1.11
N PRO A 141 22.20 -1.34 -1.90
CA PRO A 141 21.19 -1.51 -2.94
C PRO A 141 19.74 -1.60 -2.43
N HIS A 142 19.54 -2.13 -1.22
CA HIS A 142 18.20 -2.31 -0.63
C HIS A 142 17.50 -0.98 -0.35
N ALA A 143 18.25 0.07 0.01
CA ALA A 143 17.73 1.40 0.27
C ALA A 143 16.99 2.04 -0.93
N PHE A 144 17.17 1.49 -2.15
CA PHE A 144 16.40 1.93 -3.31
C PHE A 144 14.89 1.75 -3.09
N PHE A 145 14.48 0.58 -2.60
CA PHE A 145 13.06 0.29 -2.39
C PHE A 145 12.50 1.04 -1.19
N ASP A 146 13.32 1.31 -0.16
CA ASP A 146 12.90 2.14 0.98
C ASP A 146 12.54 3.56 0.52
N LEU A 147 13.41 4.20 -0.26
CA LEU A 147 13.17 5.54 -0.83
C LEU A 147 12.06 5.54 -1.89
N TRP A 148 11.98 4.49 -2.71
CA TRP A 148 10.92 4.35 -3.72
C TRP A 148 9.56 4.28 -3.06
N CYS A 149 9.34 3.34 -2.14
CA CYS A 149 8.09 3.19 -1.40
C CYS A 149 7.73 4.47 -0.63
N ALA A 150 8.72 5.16 -0.03
CA ALA A 150 8.48 6.42 0.65
C ALA A 150 7.94 7.51 -0.28
N LYS A 151 8.52 7.66 -1.49
CA LYS A 151 8.03 8.61 -2.49
C LYS A 151 6.64 8.26 -3.01
N GLU A 152 6.37 6.99 -3.29
CA GLU A 152 5.04 6.50 -3.67
C GLU A 152 4.01 6.71 -2.56
N ALA A 153 4.35 6.42 -1.31
CA ALA A 153 3.48 6.68 -0.17
C ALA A 153 3.18 8.17 -0.01
N TYR A 154 4.17 9.06 -0.21
CA TYR A 154 3.97 10.50 -0.24
C TYR A 154 2.96 10.91 -1.32
N MET A 155 3.12 10.44 -2.57
CA MET A 155 2.21 10.75 -3.66
C MET A 155 0.79 10.24 -3.41
N LYS A 156 0.66 9.08 -2.77
CA LYS A 156 -0.64 8.53 -2.35
C LYS A 156 -1.26 9.32 -1.21
N TRP A 157 -0.44 9.83 -0.28
CA TRP A 157 -0.91 10.72 0.79
C TRP A 157 -1.46 12.02 0.23
N THR A 158 -0.72 12.68 -0.68
CA THR A 158 -1.17 13.93 -1.30
C THR A 158 -2.35 13.76 -2.26
N GLY A 159 -2.55 12.54 -2.80
CA GLY A 159 -3.54 12.25 -3.83
C GLY A 159 -3.18 12.76 -5.24
N GLU A 160 -1.98 13.32 -5.42
CA GLU A 160 -1.55 13.91 -6.69
C GLU A 160 -1.15 12.87 -7.76
N GLY A 161 -0.91 11.62 -7.33
CA GLY A 161 -0.49 10.56 -8.24
C GLY A 161 0.79 10.94 -9.02
N PHE A 162 0.92 10.42 -10.24
CA PHE A 162 2.08 10.68 -11.12
C PHE A 162 2.09 12.06 -11.80
N SER A 163 1.18 12.96 -11.45
CA SER A 163 1.22 14.35 -11.97
C SER A 163 2.44 15.12 -11.45
N ARG A 164 2.98 14.71 -10.31
CA ARG A 164 4.19 15.27 -9.72
C ARG A 164 5.41 14.41 -10.05
N PRO A 165 6.51 14.98 -10.55
CA PRO A 165 7.76 14.23 -10.71
C PRO A 165 8.31 13.81 -9.34
N MET A 166 8.65 12.53 -9.19
CA MET A 166 9.24 11.99 -7.95
C MET A 166 10.54 12.69 -7.52
N SER A 167 11.28 13.25 -8.47
CA SER A 167 12.51 14.01 -8.19
C SER A 167 12.28 15.31 -7.41
N ARG A 168 11.04 15.80 -7.34
CA ARG A 168 10.68 16.98 -6.53
C ARG A 168 10.27 16.62 -5.10
N ILE A 169 10.10 15.35 -4.80
CA ILE A 169 9.81 14.87 -3.46
C ILE A 169 11.15 14.59 -2.79
N SER A 170 11.43 15.24 -1.68
CA SER A 170 12.59 14.97 -0.84
C SER A 170 12.17 14.03 0.29
N VAL A 171 12.92 12.96 0.50
CA VAL A 171 12.69 11.97 1.55
C VAL A 171 13.93 11.92 2.44
N ASP A 172 13.71 12.04 3.74
CA ASP A 172 14.71 11.81 4.79
C ASP A 172 14.22 10.66 5.69
N LEU A 173 14.74 9.47 5.44
CA LEU A 173 14.36 8.26 6.19
C LEU A 173 14.96 8.24 7.59
N GLU A 174 16.08 8.92 7.84
CA GLU A 174 16.72 9.00 9.15
C GLU A 174 15.90 9.87 10.10
N GLN A 175 15.34 10.96 9.59
CA GLN A 175 14.46 11.84 10.35
C GLN A 175 12.98 11.48 10.22
N GLY A 176 12.62 10.53 9.35
CA GLY A 176 11.27 10.02 9.19
C GLY A 176 10.29 11.02 8.59
N PHE A 177 10.67 11.71 7.51
CA PHE A 177 9.77 12.61 6.79
C PHE A 177 9.96 12.61 5.28
N ALA A 178 8.94 13.10 4.58
CA ALA A 178 9.03 13.48 3.17
C ALA A 178 8.37 14.84 2.95
N GLU A 179 8.88 15.58 1.97
CA GLU A 179 8.35 16.92 1.65
C GLU A 179 8.47 17.26 0.17
N SER A 180 7.56 18.11 -0.30
CA SER A 180 7.59 18.74 -1.63
C SER A 180 6.70 19.98 -1.63
N ASP A 181 7.18 21.08 -2.22
CA ASP A 181 6.44 22.34 -2.41
C ASP A 181 5.75 22.85 -1.12
N GLY A 182 6.47 22.77 0.01
CA GLY A 182 5.98 23.24 1.31
C GLY A 182 5.01 22.28 2.01
N ARG A 183 4.66 21.13 1.42
CA ARG A 183 3.88 20.08 2.08
C ARG A 183 4.82 19.03 2.65
N ARG A 184 4.74 18.81 3.96
CA ARG A 184 5.57 17.84 4.68
C ARG A 184 4.69 16.83 5.40
N CYS A 185 5.10 15.57 5.36
CA CYS A 185 4.47 14.49 6.11
C CYS A 185 5.50 13.70 6.91
N ALA A 186 5.03 13.04 7.96
CA ALA A 186 5.79 12.01 8.66
C ALA A 186 5.79 10.72 7.84
N MET A 187 6.92 10.00 7.89
CA MET A 187 7.14 8.73 7.19
C MET A 187 7.45 7.62 8.20
N TYR A 188 6.89 6.46 7.95
CA TYR A 188 7.26 5.21 8.57
C TYR A 188 7.67 4.22 7.49
N THR A 189 8.79 3.54 7.65
CA THR A 189 9.27 2.50 6.73
C THR A 189 9.66 1.26 7.50
N GLY A 190 9.44 0.09 6.91
CA GLY A 190 9.82 -1.19 7.50
C GLY A 190 9.91 -2.29 6.46
N VAL A 191 10.55 -3.41 6.86
CA VAL A 191 10.67 -4.61 6.03
C VAL A 191 9.92 -5.75 6.72
N PHE A 192 8.94 -6.30 6.04
CA PHE A 192 8.07 -7.35 6.53
C PHE A 192 8.10 -8.54 5.57
N GLY A 193 8.57 -9.71 6.02
CA GLY A 193 8.64 -10.90 5.19
C GLY A 193 9.37 -10.71 3.84
N GLY A 194 10.34 -9.81 3.79
CA GLY A 194 11.08 -9.46 2.57
C GLY A 194 10.40 -8.40 1.68
N CYS A 195 9.21 -7.92 2.06
CA CYS A 195 8.53 -6.80 1.41
C CYS A 195 8.89 -5.49 2.12
N VAL A 196 9.22 -4.46 1.36
CA VAL A 196 9.40 -3.09 1.85
C VAL A 196 8.06 -2.40 1.90
N LEU A 197 7.76 -1.74 3.00
CA LEU A 197 6.54 -0.96 3.23
C LEU A 197 6.90 0.46 3.65
N ALA A 198 6.14 1.45 3.14
CA ALA A 198 6.22 2.83 3.58
C ALA A 198 4.82 3.38 3.83
N CYS A 199 4.67 4.12 4.93
CA CYS A 199 3.45 4.85 5.30
C CYS A 199 3.74 6.34 5.39
N ALA A 200 2.81 7.15 4.90
CA ALA A 200 2.85 8.61 4.94
C ALA A 200 1.58 9.16 5.60
N ALA A 201 1.72 10.11 6.50
CA ALA A 201 0.62 10.85 7.11
C ALA A 201 1.11 12.21 7.59
N GLU A 202 0.20 13.17 7.81
CA GLU A 202 0.59 14.46 8.37
C GLU A 202 1.35 14.31 9.70
N ARG A 203 0.91 13.36 10.54
CA ARG A 203 1.56 12.98 11.81
C ARG A 203 1.45 11.47 12.00
N ILE A 204 2.54 10.84 12.41
CA ILE A 204 2.59 9.46 12.85
C ILE A 204 3.00 9.45 14.33
N VAL A 205 2.06 9.16 15.22
CA VAL A 205 2.33 9.02 16.66
C VAL A 205 2.63 7.55 16.95
N ASP A 206 1.67 6.67 16.59
CA ASP A 206 1.78 5.23 16.74
C ASP A 206 1.19 4.51 15.53
N ILE A 207 1.83 3.42 15.11
CA ILE A 207 1.31 2.49 14.12
C ILE A 207 1.14 1.13 14.80
N THR A 208 -0.09 0.62 14.80
CA THR A 208 -0.36 -0.78 15.16
C THR A 208 -0.27 -1.61 13.90
N GLU A 209 0.63 -2.58 13.90
CA GLU A 209 0.89 -3.46 12.76
C GLU A 209 0.17 -4.80 12.93
N THR A 210 -0.53 -5.24 11.90
CA THR A 210 -1.24 -6.52 11.88
C THR A 210 -0.86 -7.30 10.62
N ALA A 211 -0.18 -8.42 10.80
CA ALA A 211 0.06 -9.37 9.73
C ALA A 211 -1.18 -10.24 9.51
N VAL A 212 -1.63 -10.33 8.27
CA VAL A 212 -2.75 -11.18 7.86
C VAL A 212 -2.22 -12.26 6.93
N SER A 213 -2.46 -13.53 7.27
CA SER A 213 -2.05 -14.63 6.41
C SER A 213 -3.04 -14.84 5.25
N PRO A 214 -2.61 -15.44 4.12
CA PRO A 214 -3.52 -15.83 3.03
C PRO A 214 -4.69 -16.70 3.50
N LEU A 215 -4.46 -17.57 4.47
CA LEU A 215 -5.49 -18.44 5.02
C LEU A 215 -6.53 -17.66 5.84
N GLN A 216 -6.09 -16.75 6.72
CA GLN A 216 -6.99 -15.87 7.49
C GLN A 216 -7.87 -15.04 6.56
N LEU A 217 -7.27 -14.40 5.54
CA LEU A 217 -8.03 -13.61 4.59
C LEU A 217 -9.10 -14.44 3.87
N GLN A 218 -8.78 -15.66 3.45
CA GLN A 218 -9.74 -16.54 2.79
C GLN A 218 -10.85 -17.03 3.72
N ARG A 219 -10.55 -17.31 4.99
CA ARG A 219 -11.57 -17.63 6.01
C ARG A 219 -12.53 -16.48 6.25
N PHE A 220 -11.98 -15.27 6.38
CA PHE A 220 -12.80 -14.06 6.47
C PHE A 220 -13.73 -13.90 5.25
N CYS A 221 -13.23 -14.09 4.03
CA CYS A 221 -14.04 -14.01 2.82
C CYS A 221 -15.17 -15.05 2.76
N LYS A 222 -15.03 -16.19 3.44
CA LYS A 222 -16.06 -17.23 3.56
C LYS A 222 -17.02 -17.02 4.74
N GLY A 223 -16.76 -16.03 5.60
CA GLY A 223 -17.52 -15.82 6.82
C GLY A 223 -17.22 -16.85 7.92
N GLU A 224 -16.06 -17.49 7.88
CA GLU A 224 -15.61 -18.50 8.85
C GLU A 224 -14.88 -17.89 10.07
N GLU A 225 -14.51 -16.63 10.01
CA GLU A 225 -13.93 -15.84 11.12
C GLU A 225 -14.96 -14.78 11.56
N GLN A 226 -15.35 -14.85 12.84
CA GLN A 226 -16.14 -13.83 13.55
C GLN A 226 -15.25 -13.12 14.57
#